data_d3504f52506b2ed46f20d038efae9b5a
#
_entry.id   d3504f52506b2ed46f20d038efae9b5a
#
_cell.length_a   1.000
_cell.length_b   1.000
_cell.length_c   1.000
_cell.angle_alpha   90.00
_cell.angle_beta   90.00
_cell.angle_gamma   90.00
#
_symmetry.space_group_name_H-M   'P 1'
#
loop_
_entity.id
_entity.type
_entity.pdbx_description
1 polymer ?
#
loop_
_entity_poly.entity_id
_entity_poly.type
_entity_poly.pdbx_seq_one_letter_code
_entity_poly.pdbx_strand_id
1 'polypeptide(L)'
;MGPRSARGVTWRQVRLSSLVMVALLVVIVTVAIATYNASGGVLALTSVSVLLRNPAFRALYGDFTRLDSAGAYVLWKVGIVVTLAVAIWAALGATRVTRGAEDTGTWDLLVIERAARTTVYRQTVGILALTGLAAGAAVFVTLVANGQRLVDSALYGAGLTGLAWCAQATGLVASELLAPRRSASQFALGAIGAAYLARMVADASTRGSWLAVLTPFGWLERVGAFQHHHALWLVPLLVLPGAAVAIVAPVAGRRDVGAAWWHRSDRGRLRAGLLTSPWRFAWRELASTIVVWLVITGVVGLVIGYLADALVSFSRSDRSFQALLARWHVAELVSVRGYVGEIGTFLALGLGFFVVGIVTTVGADAVSGRLEIPLGNGAGRRSWLLSTCVVAAGGAVLVALVTAVGIWVGVGSSGAALSFPLALAATANALTTAPLVLGVAALGVAAVPRVAQVTLGGLLALSYLDAALGPALHWPKAVVDASLYYYARLVPSVAPDWATVAWFAALGVLAVAVATEWFARADLAG
;
A
#
# COMPACT_ATOMS: atom_id res chain seq x y z
N MET A 1 -16.29 17.90 24.33
CA MET A 1 -16.73 16.48 24.26
C MET A 1 -16.21 15.77 25.51
N GLY A 2 -17.11 15.35 26.43
CA GLY A 2 -16.73 14.67 27.66
C GLY A 2 -16.04 13.33 27.42
N PRO A 3 -15.13 12.90 28.31
CA PRO A 3 -14.32 11.67 28.13
C PRO A 3 -15.12 10.36 28.12
N ARG A 4 -16.42 10.40 28.41
CA ARG A 4 -17.29 9.22 28.58
C ARG A 4 -18.28 8.95 27.44
N SER A 5 -18.26 9.73 26.35
CA SER A 5 -19.11 9.47 25.17
C SER A 5 -18.37 8.63 24.12
N ALA A 6 -19.08 7.75 23.42
CA ALA A 6 -18.51 6.98 22.31
C ALA A 6 -17.85 7.88 21.25
N ARG A 7 -18.41 9.07 21.01
CA ARG A 7 -17.79 10.10 20.15
C ARG A 7 -16.42 10.52 20.64
N GLY A 8 -16.27 10.78 21.96
CA GLY A 8 -14.99 11.19 22.54
C GLY A 8 -13.92 10.11 22.44
N VAL A 9 -14.28 8.85 22.66
CA VAL A 9 -13.37 7.70 22.53
C VAL A 9 -12.93 7.52 21.08
N THR A 10 -13.87 7.45 20.14
CA THR A 10 -13.58 7.32 18.71
C THR A 10 -12.70 8.48 18.21
N TRP A 11 -13.02 9.73 18.60
CA TRP A 11 -12.23 10.90 18.24
C TRP A 11 -10.77 10.79 18.71
N ARG A 12 -10.55 10.37 19.95
CA ARG A 12 -9.19 10.17 20.48
C ARG A 12 -8.40 9.14 19.69
N GLN A 13 -9.05 8.06 19.22
CA GLN A 13 -8.43 7.01 18.44
C GLN A 13 -8.02 7.47 17.04
N VAL A 14 -8.76 8.39 16.42
CA VAL A 14 -8.51 8.82 15.02
C VAL A 14 -7.82 10.18 14.90
N ARG A 15 -7.90 11.06 15.89
CA ARG A 15 -7.46 12.47 15.80
C ARG A 15 -6.03 12.63 15.30
N LEU A 16 -5.07 11.88 15.89
CA LEU A 16 -3.65 12.00 15.52
C LEU A 16 -3.43 11.55 14.09
N SER A 17 -3.96 10.38 13.70
CA SER A 17 -3.82 9.88 12.33
C SER A 17 -4.52 10.79 11.31
N SER A 18 -5.64 11.44 11.70
CA SER A 18 -6.32 12.39 10.82
C SER A 18 -5.53 13.70 10.66
N LEU A 19 -4.97 14.22 11.76
CA LEU A 19 -4.09 15.40 11.69
C LEU A 19 -2.85 15.15 10.85
N VAL A 20 -2.20 13.99 11.02
CA VAL A 20 -1.05 13.59 10.20
C VAL A 20 -1.44 13.45 8.74
N MET A 21 -2.58 12.82 8.42
CA MET A 21 -3.06 12.69 7.05
C MET A 21 -3.34 14.06 6.43
N VAL A 22 -4.07 14.93 7.11
CA VAL A 22 -4.35 16.30 6.65
C VAL A 22 -3.06 17.07 6.39
N ALA A 23 -2.11 17.04 7.34
CA ALA A 23 -0.81 17.70 7.17
C ALA A 23 -0.03 17.13 5.96
N LEU A 24 -0.02 15.82 5.80
CA LEU A 24 0.63 15.14 4.66
C LEU A 24 0.01 15.58 3.33
N LEU A 25 -1.33 15.63 3.23
CA LEU A 25 -2.03 16.06 2.02
C LEU A 25 -1.70 17.52 1.68
N VAL A 26 -1.72 18.41 2.67
CA VAL A 26 -1.35 19.82 2.49
C VAL A 26 0.09 19.94 1.98
N VAL A 27 1.04 19.23 2.60
CA VAL A 27 2.45 19.27 2.18
C VAL A 27 2.61 18.73 0.76
N ILE A 28 2.06 17.56 0.44
CA ILE A 28 2.20 16.94 -0.90
C ILE A 28 1.65 17.86 -1.98
N VAL A 29 0.45 18.42 -1.79
CA VAL A 29 -0.19 19.30 -2.78
C VAL A 29 0.60 20.62 -2.92
N THR A 30 1.01 21.21 -1.81
CA THR A 30 1.79 22.48 -1.84
C THR A 30 3.14 22.28 -2.52
N VAL A 31 3.87 21.20 -2.20
CA VAL A 31 5.16 20.89 -2.83
C VAL A 31 4.99 20.63 -4.32
N ALA A 32 3.91 19.93 -4.73
CA ALA A 32 3.65 19.69 -6.16
C ALA A 32 3.37 21.00 -6.91
N ILE A 33 2.62 21.95 -6.33
CA ILE A 33 2.38 23.27 -6.93
C ILE A 33 3.69 24.07 -6.98
N ALA A 34 4.47 24.06 -5.91
CA ALA A 34 5.77 24.75 -5.87
C ALA A 34 6.73 24.19 -6.95
N THR A 35 6.73 22.88 -7.15
CA THR A 35 7.52 22.22 -8.21
C THR A 35 7.06 22.66 -9.60
N TYR A 36 5.74 22.75 -9.83
CA TYR A 36 5.19 23.27 -11.08
C TYR A 36 5.67 24.70 -11.38
N ASN A 37 5.56 25.58 -10.39
CA ASN A 37 5.97 26.99 -10.52
C ASN A 37 7.49 27.12 -10.75
N ALA A 38 8.30 26.37 -10.05
CA ALA A 38 9.76 26.36 -10.19
C ALA A 38 10.22 25.81 -11.55
N SER A 39 9.46 24.91 -12.17
CA SER A 39 9.78 24.30 -13.46
C SER A 39 9.43 25.19 -14.67
N GLY A 40 8.95 26.43 -14.47
CA GLY A 40 8.54 27.34 -15.56
C GLY A 40 7.10 27.14 -16.03
N GLY A 41 6.26 26.48 -15.25
CA GLY A 41 4.81 26.37 -15.50
C GLY A 41 4.48 25.59 -16.78
N VAL A 42 3.55 26.13 -17.57
CA VAL A 42 3.03 25.49 -18.81
C VAL A 42 4.13 25.20 -19.85
N LEU A 43 5.17 26.03 -19.92
CA LEU A 43 6.26 25.88 -20.91
C LEU A 43 7.09 24.62 -20.67
N ALA A 44 7.26 24.19 -19.42
CA ALA A 44 7.97 22.95 -19.08
C ALA A 44 7.12 21.70 -19.35
N LEU A 45 5.79 21.84 -19.47
CA LEU A 45 4.87 20.73 -19.66
C LEU A 45 4.78 20.24 -21.10
N THR A 46 5.32 20.96 -22.07
CA THR A 46 5.32 20.54 -23.49
C THR A 46 6.04 19.20 -23.67
N SER A 47 7.15 18.99 -22.97
CA SER A 47 7.88 17.72 -22.97
C SER A 47 7.14 16.60 -22.21
N VAL A 48 6.33 16.95 -21.21
CA VAL A 48 5.54 16.00 -20.41
C VAL A 48 4.24 15.62 -21.12
N SER A 49 3.72 16.47 -22.01
CA SER A 49 2.49 16.20 -22.77
C SER A 49 2.59 14.91 -23.63
N VAL A 50 3.79 14.54 -24.02
CA VAL A 50 4.07 13.28 -24.72
C VAL A 50 3.70 12.07 -23.87
N LEU A 51 3.93 12.13 -22.54
CA LEU A 51 3.61 11.05 -21.61
C LEU A 51 2.10 10.79 -21.52
N LEU A 52 1.26 11.83 -21.69
CA LEU A 52 -0.20 11.71 -21.63
C LEU A 52 -0.77 10.83 -22.74
N ARG A 53 -0.04 10.67 -23.84
CA ARG A 53 -0.46 9.83 -24.98
C ARG A 53 -0.14 8.36 -24.76
N ASN A 54 0.76 8.05 -23.83
CA ASN A 54 1.18 6.68 -23.58
C ASN A 54 0.15 5.92 -22.72
N PRO A 55 -0.43 4.80 -23.18
CA PRO A 55 -1.42 4.04 -22.44
C PRO A 55 -0.93 3.54 -21.06
N ALA A 56 0.37 3.22 -20.92
CA ALA A 56 0.92 2.78 -19.65
C ALA A 56 0.97 3.93 -18.62
N PHE A 57 1.34 5.14 -19.07
CA PHE A 57 1.29 6.33 -18.20
C PHE A 57 -0.16 6.72 -17.86
N ARG A 58 -1.10 6.60 -18.82
CA ARG A 58 -2.53 6.79 -18.55
C ARG A 58 -3.03 5.79 -17.50
N ALA A 59 -2.68 4.51 -17.61
CA ALA A 59 -3.04 3.50 -16.63
C ALA A 59 -2.53 3.85 -15.23
N LEU A 60 -1.31 4.37 -15.12
CA LEU A 60 -0.69 4.67 -13.84
C LEU A 60 -1.23 5.99 -13.24
N TYR A 61 -1.20 7.06 -14.02
CA TYR A 61 -1.46 8.43 -13.55
C TYR A 61 -2.89 8.92 -13.80
N GLY A 62 -3.66 8.23 -14.64
CA GLY A 62 -5.02 8.60 -15.04
C GLY A 62 -5.12 9.16 -16.47
N ASP A 63 -6.34 9.22 -16.99
CA ASP A 63 -6.63 9.71 -18.34
C ASP A 63 -6.67 11.24 -18.37
N PHE A 64 -5.50 11.86 -18.38
CA PHE A 64 -5.37 13.31 -18.54
C PHE A 64 -5.20 13.69 -20.01
N THR A 65 -6.04 14.59 -20.49
CA THR A 65 -5.97 15.10 -21.88
C THR A 65 -5.10 16.35 -21.99
N ARG A 66 -5.05 17.17 -20.94
CA ARG A 66 -4.30 18.43 -20.90
C ARG A 66 -3.75 18.70 -19.51
N LEU A 67 -2.58 19.32 -19.43
CA LEU A 67 -1.95 19.83 -18.22
C LEU A 67 -1.75 21.34 -18.38
N ASP A 68 -2.84 22.10 -18.41
CA ASP A 68 -2.86 23.53 -18.68
C ASP A 68 -2.90 24.41 -17.41
N SER A 69 -2.91 23.77 -16.25
CA SER A 69 -2.93 24.45 -14.95
C SER A 69 -2.09 23.73 -13.91
N ALA A 70 -1.66 24.44 -12.87
CA ALA A 70 -0.96 23.83 -11.75
C ALA A 70 -1.85 22.79 -11.05
N GLY A 71 -3.17 23.00 -10.99
CA GLY A 71 -4.11 22.03 -10.46
C GLY A 71 -4.13 20.73 -11.26
N ALA A 72 -4.24 20.78 -12.59
CA ALA A 72 -4.16 19.61 -13.45
C ALA A 72 -2.83 18.86 -13.29
N TYR A 73 -1.72 19.60 -13.20
CA TYR A 73 -0.39 19.03 -12.94
C TYR A 73 -0.32 18.30 -11.58
N VAL A 74 -0.87 18.90 -10.52
CA VAL A 74 -0.92 18.27 -9.20
C VAL A 74 -1.69 16.95 -9.24
N LEU A 75 -2.88 16.95 -9.85
CA LEU A 75 -3.68 15.74 -9.95
C LEU A 75 -2.95 14.64 -10.76
N TRP A 76 -2.31 15.01 -11.84
CA TRP A 76 -1.50 14.09 -12.64
C TRP A 76 -0.28 13.60 -11.85
N LYS A 77 0.52 14.50 -11.26
CA LYS A 77 1.81 14.17 -10.64
C LYS A 77 1.67 13.36 -9.35
N VAL A 78 0.77 13.79 -8.47
CA VAL A 78 0.63 13.21 -7.11
C VAL A 78 -0.76 12.61 -6.84
N GLY A 79 -1.68 12.68 -7.80
CA GLY A 79 -3.05 12.18 -7.62
C GLY A 79 -3.12 10.71 -7.21
N ILE A 80 -2.27 9.86 -7.79
CA ILE A 80 -2.15 8.44 -7.40
C ILE A 80 -1.77 8.29 -5.91
N VAL A 81 -0.77 9.04 -5.46
CA VAL A 81 -0.29 8.97 -4.07
C VAL A 81 -1.37 9.47 -3.12
N VAL A 82 -2.00 10.61 -3.44
CA VAL A 82 -3.06 11.22 -2.65
C VAL A 82 -4.27 10.30 -2.54
N THR A 83 -4.76 9.77 -3.64
CA THR A 83 -5.97 8.93 -3.66
C THR A 83 -5.76 7.59 -2.96
N LEU A 84 -4.63 6.92 -3.20
CA LEU A 84 -4.31 5.66 -2.51
C LEU A 84 -4.05 5.88 -1.02
N ALA A 85 -3.29 6.92 -0.65
CA ALA A 85 -3.04 7.23 0.76
C ALA A 85 -4.34 7.50 1.52
N VAL A 86 -5.26 8.29 0.95
CA VAL A 86 -6.57 8.57 1.54
C VAL A 86 -7.42 7.30 1.64
N ALA A 87 -7.49 6.49 0.59
CA ALA A 87 -8.29 5.27 0.60
C ALA A 87 -7.78 4.24 1.61
N ILE A 88 -6.47 3.99 1.65
CA ILE A 88 -5.83 3.07 2.61
C ILE A 88 -6.04 3.56 4.04
N TRP A 89 -5.73 4.84 4.31
CA TRP A 89 -5.91 5.42 5.64
C TRP A 89 -7.36 5.37 6.11
N ALA A 90 -8.32 5.69 5.24
CA ALA A 90 -9.74 5.71 5.55
C ALA A 90 -10.26 4.30 5.89
N ALA A 91 -9.90 3.29 5.12
CA ALA A 91 -10.30 1.90 5.36
C ALA A 91 -9.68 1.32 6.64
N LEU A 92 -8.37 1.56 6.86
CA LEU A 92 -7.69 1.13 8.09
C LEU A 92 -8.20 1.86 9.33
N GLY A 93 -8.57 3.15 9.19
CA GLY A 93 -9.24 3.92 10.22
C GLY A 93 -10.57 3.29 10.62
N ALA A 94 -11.41 2.92 9.64
CA ALA A 94 -12.70 2.29 9.87
C ALA A 94 -12.56 0.93 10.59
N THR A 95 -11.69 0.04 10.10
CA THR A 95 -11.47 -1.27 10.75
C THR A 95 -10.86 -1.14 12.15
N ARG A 96 -10.05 -0.09 12.40
CA ARG A 96 -9.44 0.16 13.70
C ARG A 96 -10.47 0.55 14.76
N VAL A 97 -11.40 1.47 14.45
CA VAL A 97 -12.36 2.00 15.42
C VAL A 97 -13.60 1.12 15.57
N THR A 98 -13.79 0.13 14.69
CA THR A 98 -14.84 -0.87 14.80
C THR A 98 -14.26 -2.17 15.33
N ARG A 99 -13.78 -3.05 14.45
CA ARG A 99 -13.28 -4.38 14.85
C ARG A 99 -12.10 -4.30 15.82
N GLY A 100 -11.16 -3.36 15.60
CA GLY A 100 -10.03 -3.17 16.52
C GLY A 100 -10.46 -2.75 17.92
N ALA A 101 -11.50 -1.94 18.04
CA ALA A 101 -12.06 -1.55 19.34
C ALA A 101 -12.87 -2.69 20.00
N GLU A 102 -13.50 -3.58 19.21
CA GLU A 102 -14.08 -4.83 19.72
C GLU A 102 -12.99 -5.79 20.22
N ASP A 103 -11.95 -6.05 19.43
CA ASP A 103 -10.85 -6.96 19.78
C ASP A 103 -10.12 -6.52 21.08
N THR A 104 -10.13 -5.22 21.40
CA THR A 104 -9.53 -4.67 22.63
C THR A 104 -10.53 -4.51 23.78
N GLY A 105 -11.77 -4.95 23.65
CA GLY A 105 -12.83 -4.80 24.66
C GLY A 105 -13.31 -3.36 24.88
N THR A 106 -12.84 -2.40 24.09
CA THR A 106 -13.23 -0.98 24.23
C THR A 106 -14.73 -0.79 23.99
N TRP A 107 -15.32 -1.54 23.06
CA TRP A 107 -16.76 -1.48 22.79
C TRP A 107 -17.60 -2.07 23.92
N ASP A 108 -17.12 -3.12 24.59
CA ASP A 108 -17.82 -3.72 25.73
C ASP A 108 -18.00 -2.70 26.85
N LEU A 109 -16.95 -1.92 27.17
CA LEU A 109 -17.02 -0.85 28.15
C LEU A 109 -18.03 0.25 27.78
N LEU A 110 -18.14 0.59 26.50
CA LEU A 110 -19.08 1.62 26.03
C LEU A 110 -20.54 1.14 26.04
N VAL A 111 -20.78 -0.15 25.79
CA VAL A 111 -22.13 -0.75 25.78
C VAL A 111 -22.65 -1.02 27.20
N ILE A 112 -21.78 -1.43 28.12
CA ILE A 112 -22.14 -1.65 29.54
C ILE A 112 -22.66 -0.36 30.19
N GLU A 113 -22.18 0.83 29.81
CA GLU A 113 -22.64 2.15 30.32
C GLU A 113 -24.03 2.60 29.77
N ARG A 114 -24.89 1.71 29.28
CA ARG A 114 -26.27 1.95 28.78
C ARG A 114 -26.41 2.59 27.41
N ALA A 115 -25.36 2.69 26.60
CA ALA A 115 -25.50 3.13 25.21
C ALA A 115 -25.93 1.95 24.32
N ALA A 116 -27.06 2.09 23.61
CA ALA A 116 -27.43 1.11 22.60
C ALA A 116 -26.31 0.99 21.56
N ARG A 117 -25.94 -0.23 21.19
CA ARG A 117 -24.85 -0.54 20.24
C ARG A 117 -25.01 0.23 18.93
N THR A 118 -26.23 0.36 18.43
CA THR A 118 -26.57 1.16 17.24
C THR A 118 -26.18 2.63 17.41
N THR A 119 -26.30 3.19 18.63
CA THR A 119 -25.89 4.57 18.93
C THR A 119 -24.38 4.71 18.88
N VAL A 120 -23.63 3.77 19.48
CA VAL A 120 -22.16 3.75 19.42
C VAL A 120 -21.70 3.65 17.97
N TYR A 121 -22.30 2.74 17.18
CA TYR A 121 -21.98 2.55 15.77
C TYR A 121 -22.23 3.84 14.96
N ARG A 122 -23.42 4.46 15.09
CA ARG A 122 -23.76 5.72 14.39
C ARG A 122 -22.78 6.85 14.75
N GLN A 123 -22.41 6.96 16.02
CA GLN A 123 -21.46 7.97 16.46
C GLN A 123 -20.06 7.73 15.89
N THR A 124 -19.62 6.47 15.81
CA THR A 124 -18.36 6.07 15.19
C THR A 124 -18.34 6.42 13.70
N VAL A 125 -19.40 6.05 12.97
CA VAL A 125 -19.57 6.40 11.55
C VAL A 125 -19.55 7.92 11.33
N GLY A 126 -20.25 8.69 12.17
CA GLY A 126 -20.24 10.15 12.09
C GLY A 126 -18.85 10.77 12.26
N ILE A 127 -18.05 10.26 13.19
CA ILE A 127 -16.65 10.70 13.36
C ILE A 127 -15.80 10.33 12.15
N LEU A 128 -15.94 9.11 11.61
CA LEU A 128 -15.25 8.69 10.40
C LEU A 128 -15.62 9.59 9.22
N ALA A 129 -16.91 9.88 9.02
CA ALA A 129 -17.37 10.77 7.94
C ALA A 129 -16.74 12.17 8.05
N LEU A 130 -16.63 12.71 9.27
CA LEU A 130 -15.94 13.99 9.50
C LEU A 130 -14.45 13.93 9.16
N THR A 131 -13.76 12.80 9.41
CA THR A 131 -12.35 12.67 9.04
C THR A 131 -12.14 12.61 7.53
N GLY A 132 -13.03 11.92 6.78
CA GLY A 132 -13.04 11.91 5.32
C GLY A 132 -13.31 13.29 4.73
N LEU A 133 -14.30 14.01 5.29
CA LEU A 133 -14.60 15.39 4.92
C LEU A 133 -13.39 16.32 5.15
N ALA A 134 -12.71 16.18 6.29
CA ALA A 134 -11.54 16.97 6.62
C ALA A 134 -10.39 16.75 5.63
N ALA A 135 -10.18 15.51 5.15
CA ALA A 135 -9.17 15.20 4.15
C ALA A 135 -9.47 15.88 2.80
N GLY A 136 -10.71 15.80 2.30
CA GLY A 136 -11.11 16.46 1.06
C GLY A 136 -11.11 17.98 1.18
N ALA A 137 -11.58 18.53 2.32
CA ALA A 137 -11.57 19.95 2.60
C ALA A 137 -10.13 20.51 2.68
N ALA A 138 -9.20 19.77 3.26
CA ALA A 138 -7.80 20.17 3.33
C ALA A 138 -7.20 20.35 1.93
N VAL A 139 -7.44 19.40 1.03
CA VAL A 139 -6.97 19.50 -0.37
C VAL A 139 -7.67 20.64 -1.10
N PHE A 140 -8.98 20.79 -0.95
CA PHE A 140 -9.73 21.92 -1.49
C PHE A 140 -9.15 23.27 -1.08
N VAL A 141 -9.00 23.49 0.24
CA VAL A 141 -8.45 24.74 0.79
C VAL A 141 -7.02 24.97 0.29
N THR A 142 -6.19 23.93 0.25
CA THR A 142 -4.80 24.06 -0.22
C THR A 142 -4.74 24.47 -1.70
N LEU A 143 -5.58 23.88 -2.56
CA LEU A 143 -5.64 24.25 -3.98
C LEU A 143 -6.10 25.69 -4.16
N VAL A 144 -7.17 26.10 -3.47
CA VAL A 144 -7.69 27.48 -3.55
C VAL A 144 -6.70 28.49 -3.00
N ALA A 145 -6.06 28.20 -1.87
CA ALA A 145 -5.02 29.07 -1.26
C ALA A 145 -3.80 29.26 -2.16
N ASN A 146 -3.55 28.31 -3.07
CA ASN A 146 -2.51 28.40 -4.10
C ASN A 146 -3.03 28.90 -5.46
N GLY A 147 -4.16 29.60 -5.48
CA GLY A 147 -4.69 30.30 -6.65
C GLY A 147 -5.36 29.41 -7.71
N GLN A 148 -5.74 28.17 -7.35
CA GLN A 148 -6.41 27.28 -8.30
C GLN A 148 -7.91 27.63 -8.40
N ARG A 149 -8.54 27.30 -9.54
CA ARG A 149 -9.97 27.60 -9.80
C ARG A 149 -10.86 26.96 -8.72
N LEU A 150 -11.78 27.75 -8.17
CA LEU A 150 -12.64 27.34 -7.05
C LEU A 150 -13.49 26.10 -7.39
N VAL A 151 -14.10 26.08 -8.60
CA VAL A 151 -14.98 24.98 -9.03
C VAL A 151 -14.19 23.68 -9.16
N ASP A 152 -13.04 23.70 -9.80
CA ASP A 152 -12.17 22.55 -9.99
C ASP A 152 -11.68 21.99 -8.65
N SER A 153 -11.24 22.89 -7.77
CA SER A 153 -10.79 22.55 -6.44
C SER A 153 -11.92 21.93 -5.60
N ALA A 154 -13.14 22.47 -5.72
CA ALA A 154 -14.31 21.94 -5.03
C ALA A 154 -14.72 20.56 -5.55
N LEU A 155 -14.70 20.35 -6.87
CA LEU A 155 -14.99 19.05 -7.48
C LEU A 155 -14.00 17.99 -7.02
N TYR A 156 -12.70 18.32 -7.00
CA TYR A 156 -11.68 17.37 -6.55
C TYR A 156 -11.76 17.09 -5.05
N GLY A 157 -11.93 18.13 -4.23
CA GLY A 157 -12.07 17.99 -2.77
C GLY A 157 -13.32 17.18 -2.40
N ALA A 158 -14.46 17.41 -3.06
CA ALA A 158 -15.68 16.63 -2.86
C ALA A 158 -15.50 15.18 -3.34
N GLY A 159 -14.86 14.98 -4.48
CA GLY A 159 -14.54 13.64 -4.99
C GLY A 159 -13.61 12.86 -4.06
N LEU A 160 -12.59 13.51 -3.51
CA LEU A 160 -11.68 12.89 -2.53
C LEU A 160 -12.39 12.55 -1.21
N THR A 161 -13.31 13.41 -0.76
CA THR A 161 -14.21 13.11 0.37
C THR A 161 -15.02 11.85 0.09
N GLY A 162 -15.64 11.76 -1.08
CA GLY A 162 -16.43 10.61 -1.49
C GLY A 162 -15.60 9.33 -1.59
N LEU A 163 -14.39 9.41 -2.14
CA LEU A 163 -13.44 8.28 -2.15
C LEU A 163 -13.10 7.82 -0.73
N ALA A 164 -12.83 8.75 0.18
CA ALA A 164 -12.58 8.42 1.59
C ALA A 164 -13.79 7.71 2.22
N TRP A 165 -15.01 8.18 1.95
CA TRP A 165 -16.24 7.54 2.44
C TRP A 165 -16.47 6.15 1.84
N CYS A 166 -16.19 5.94 0.56
CA CYS A 166 -16.23 4.61 -0.06
C CYS A 166 -15.24 3.65 0.60
N ALA A 167 -14.03 4.10 0.85
CA ALA A 167 -13.01 3.30 1.52
C ALA A 167 -13.36 3.01 2.99
N GLN A 168 -13.91 3.99 3.72
CA GLN A 168 -14.45 3.77 5.08
C GLN A 168 -15.59 2.77 5.07
N ALA A 169 -16.55 2.89 4.14
CA ALA A 169 -17.65 1.94 4.01
C ALA A 169 -17.14 0.52 3.74
N THR A 170 -16.12 0.37 2.87
CA THR A 170 -15.46 -0.92 2.63
C THR A 170 -14.85 -1.50 3.92
N GLY A 171 -14.18 -0.67 4.72
CA GLY A 171 -13.63 -1.06 6.02
C GLY A 171 -14.72 -1.44 7.04
N LEU A 172 -15.84 -0.72 7.07
CA LEU A 172 -16.99 -1.02 7.92
C LEU A 172 -17.64 -2.35 7.53
N VAL A 173 -17.90 -2.57 6.24
CA VAL A 173 -18.44 -3.85 5.71
C VAL A 173 -17.50 -5.01 6.05
N ALA A 174 -16.19 -4.85 5.80
CA ALA A 174 -15.19 -5.86 6.13
C ALA A 174 -15.19 -6.21 7.63
N SER A 175 -15.39 -5.22 8.50
CA SER A 175 -15.46 -5.39 9.95
C SER A 175 -16.68 -6.19 10.40
N GLU A 176 -17.78 -6.15 9.68
CA GLU A 176 -18.96 -6.97 9.97
C GLU A 176 -18.85 -8.39 9.41
N LEU A 177 -18.19 -8.54 8.26
CA LEU A 177 -18.01 -9.83 7.62
C LEU A 177 -16.99 -10.72 8.34
N LEU A 178 -15.90 -10.15 8.85
CA LEU A 178 -14.72 -10.89 9.31
C LEU A 178 -14.44 -10.65 10.79
N ALA A 179 -14.17 -11.72 11.56
CA ALA A 179 -13.99 -11.63 13.00
C ALA A 179 -12.71 -10.89 13.43
N PRO A 180 -11.47 -11.27 13.08
CA PRO A 180 -10.30 -10.56 13.57
C PRO A 180 -10.07 -9.27 12.74
N ARG A 181 -9.68 -8.18 13.41
CA ARG A 181 -9.31 -6.91 12.77
C ARG A 181 -8.32 -7.10 11.62
N ARG A 182 -7.33 -7.99 11.79
CA ARG A 182 -6.32 -8.28 10.76
C ARG A 182 -6.98 -8.74 9.46
N SER A 183 -7.91 -9.68 9.52
CA SER A 183 -8.62 -10.19 8.33
C SER A 183 -9.52 -9.12 7.72
N ALA A 184 -10.23 -8.32 8.54
CA ALA A 184 -11.05 -7.21 8.05
C ALA A 184 -10.20 -6.16 7.34
N SER A 185 -9.05 -5.78 7.90
CA SER A 185 -8.12 -4.83 7.28
C SER A 185 -7.53 -5.37 5.97
N GLN A 186 -7.12 -6.65 5.93
CA GLN A 186 -6.59 -7.28 4.73
C GLN A 186 -7.64 -7.34 3.60
N PHE A 187 -8.88 -7.69 3.94
CA PHE A 187 -9.97 -7.69 2.97
C PHE A 187 -10.24 -6.28 2.42
N ALA A 188 -10.33 -5.27 3.29
CA ALA A 188 -10.56 -3.90 2.88
C ALA A 188 -9.44 -3.36 1.98
N LEU A 189 -8.17 -3.62 2.33
CA LEU A 189 -7.01 -3.26 1.50
C LEU A 189 -7.00 -4.02 0.17
N GLY A 190 -7.34 -5.30 0.19
CA GLY A 190 -7.47 -6.11 -1.04
C GLY A 190 -8.54 -5.56 -1.98
N ALA A 191 -9.70 -5.17 -1.44
CA ALA A 191 -10.78 -4.56 -2.23
C ALA A 191 -10.38 -3.20 -2.83
N ILE A 192 -9.69 -2.34 -2.04
CA ILE A 192 -9.13 -1.06 -2.52
C ILE A 192 -8.11 -1.30 -3.62
N GLY A 193 -7.18 -2.24 -3.41
CA GLY A 193 -6.17 -2.60 -4.41
C GLY A 193 -6.81 -3.12 -5.69
N ALA A 194 -7.79 -4.03 -5.59
CA ALA A 194 -8.53 -4.54 -6.75
C ALA A 194 -9.27 -3.43 -7.51
N ALA A 195 -9.93 -2.50 -6.79
CA ALA A 195 -10.61 -1.36 -7.39
C ALA A 195 -9.63 -0.43 -8.14
N TYR A 196 -8.45 -0.20 -7.54
CA TYR A 196 -7.41 0.60 -8.17
C TYR A 196 -6.84 -0.07 -9.43
N LEU A 197 -6.55 -1.37 -9.37
CA LEU A 197 -6.06 -2.15 -10.52
C LEU A 197 -7.11 -2.22 -11.64
N ALA A 198 -8.39 -2.38 -11.30
CA ALA A 198 -9.47 -2.34 -12.29
C ALA A 198 -9.53 -0.99 -13.00
N ARG A 199 -9.33 0.12 -12.29
CA ARG A 199 -9.19 1.45 -12.89
C ARG A 199 -7.97 1.51 -13.82
N MET A 200 -6.79 1.02 -13.39
CA MET A 200 -5.59 1.02 -14.24
C MET A 200 -5.82 0.27 -15.57
N VAL A 201 -6.50 -0.89 -15.52
CA VAL A 201 -6.85 -1.66 -16.73
C VAL A 201 -7.84 -0.87 -17.60
N ALA A 202 -8.79 -0.17 -16.98
CA ALA A 202 -9.75 0.67 -17.70
C ALA A 202 -9.07 1.78 -18.49
N ASP A 203 -8.07 2.43 -17.91
CA ASP A 203 -7.34 3.55 -18.52
C ASP A 203 -6.33 3.09 -19.57
N ALA A 204 -5.85 1.85 -19.45
CA ALA A 204 -4.91 1.28 -20.41
C ALA A 204 -5.56 0.85 -21.73
N SER A 205 -6.86 0.50 -21.73
CA SER A 205 -7.49 -0.10 -22.90
C SER A 205 -8.92 0.36 -23.12
N THR A 206 -9.29 0.56 -24.39
CA THR A 206 -10.68 0.89 -24.77
C THR A 206 -11.67 -0.22 -24.46
N ARG A 207 -11.24 -1.49 -24.58
CA ARG A 207 -12.08 -2.67 -24.25
C ARG A 207 -12.36 -2.80 -22.74
N GLY A 208 -11.44 -2.34 -21.90
CA GLY A 208 -11.56 -2.39 -20.44
C GLY A 208 -12.20 -1.15 -19.81
N SER A 209 -12.53 -0.12 -20.58
CA SER A 209 -13.00 1.20 -20.08
C SER A 209 -14.25 1.14 -19.19
N TRP A 210 -15.09 0.10 -19.34
CA TRP A 210 -16.26 -0.13 -18.50
C TRP A 210 -15.91 -0.44 -17.03
N LEU A 211 -14.72 -0.98 -16.77
CA LEU A 211 -14.26 -1.28 -15.40
C LEU A 211 -14.15 -0.01 -14.54
N ALA A 212 -13.85 1.14 -15.14
CA ALA A 212 -13.81 2.41 -14.42
C ALA A 212 -15.16 2.77 -13.77
N VAL A 213 -16.28 2.35 -14.38
CA VAL A 213 -17.64 2.58 -13.83
C VAL A 213 -17.89 1.78 -12.54
N LEU A 214 -17.16 0.72 -12.32
CA LEU A 214 -17.33 -0.14 -11.15
C LEU A 214 -16.48 0.29 -9.95
N THR A 215 -15.60 1.29 -10.10
CA THR A 215 -14.64 1.62 -9.06
C THR A 215 -14.76 3.08 -8.59
N PRO A 216 -14.61 3.33 -7.28
CA PRO A 216 -14.59 4.70 -6.75
C PRO A 216 -13.45 5.55 -7.33
N PHE A 217 -12.32 4.93 -7.69
CA PHE A 217 -11.21 5.61 -8.35
C PHE A 217 -11.57 6.09 -9.74
N GLY A 218 -12.26 5.25 -10.53
CA GLY A 218 -12.73 5.62 -11.85
C GLY A 218 -13.85 6.67 -11.80
N TRP A 219 -14.71 6.68 -10.77
CA TRP A 219 -15.69 7.75 -10.59
C TRP A 219 -15.00 9.07 -10.29
N LEU A 220 -13.99 9.09 -9.38
CA LEU A 220 -13.20 10.28 -9.07
C LEU A 220 -12.51 10.84 -10.32
N GLU A 221 -11.93 9.99 -11.14
CA GLU A 221 -11.29 10.40 -12.38
C GLU A 221 -12.29 11.00 -13.36
N ARG A 222 -13.46 10.35 -13.52
CA ARG A 222 -14.54 10.82 -14.40
C ARG A 222 -15.21 12.11 -13.93
N VAL A 223 -15.09 12.51 -12.65
CA VAL A 223 -15.47 13.87 -12.21
C VAL A 223 -14.74 14.91 -13.06
N GLY A 224 -13.51 14.61 -13.51
CA GLY A 224 -12.76 15.44 -14.44
C GLY A 224 -12.42 16.82 -13.90
N ALA A 225 -12.11 16.93 -12.61
CA ALA A 225 -11.64 18.17 -12.02
C ALA A 225 -10.40 18.67 -12.79
N PHE A 226 -10.36 19.95 -13.08
CA PHE A 226 -9.36 20.60 -13.94
C PHE A 226 -9.35 20.13 -15.41
N GLN A 227 -10.41 19.41 -15.88
CA GLN A 227 -10.53 18.97 -17.28
C GLN A 227 -11.94 19.17 -17.84
N HIS A 228 -12.88 18.25 -17.58
CA HIS A 228 -14.17 18.16 -18.29
C HIS A 228 -15.41 18.48 -17.43
N HIS A 229 -15.28 18.56 -16.11
CA HIS A 229 -16.33 18.91 -15.13
C HIS A 229 -17.59 18.04 -15.21
N HIS A 230 -17.47 16.73 -15.15
CA HIS A 230 -18.62 15.84 -15.07
C HIS A 230 -19.05 15.59 -13.62
N ALA A 231 -19.60 16.62 -12.96
CA ALA A 231 -20.00 16.59 -11.55
C ALA A 231 -20.98 15.45 -11.19
N LEU A 232 -21.69 14.88 -12.17
CA LEU A 232 -22.62 13.77 -11.96
C LEU A 232 -21.93 12.54 -11.34
N TRP A 233 -20.63 12.33 -11.61
CA TRP A 233 -19.87 11.24 -11.02
C TRP A 233 -19.57 11.40 -9.52
N LEU A 234 -19.87 12.56 -8.94
CA LEU A 234 -19.90 12.72 -7.48
C LEU A 234 -21.07 11.96 -6.83
N VAL A 235 -22.17 11.74 -7.57
CA VAL A 235 -23.36 11.06 -7.02
C VAL A 235 -23.02 9.66 -6.49
N PRO A 236 -22.44 8.73 -7.27
CA PRO A 236 -22.07 7.43 -6.74
C PRO A 236 -21.03 7.52 -5.62
N LEU A 237 -20.06 8.44 -5.69
CA LEU A 237 -19.05 8.64 -4.65
C LEU A 237 -19.65 9.05 -3.30
N LEU A 238 -20.71 9.85 -3.29
CA LEU A 238 -21.30 10.38 -2.07
C LEU A 238 -22.47 9.53 -1.57
N VAL A 239 -23.28 8.95 -2.47
CA VAL A 239 -24.51 8.23 -2.13
C VAL A 239 -24.25 6.78 -1.77
N LEU A 240 -23.43 6.05 -2.55
CA LEU A 240 -23.22 4.62 -2.33
C LEU A 240 -22.58 4.27 -0.97
N PRO A 241 -21.58 5.00 -0.44
CA PRO A 241 -21.07 4.73 0.89
C PRO A 241 -22.14 4.96 1.98
N GLY A 242 -23.00 5.97 1.82
CA GLY A 242 -24.12 6.21 2.71
C GLY A 242 -25.13 5.04 2.70
N ALA A 243 -25.48 4.55 1.51
CA ALA A 243 -26.36 3.39 1.33
C ALA A 243 -25.73 2.11 1.94
N ALA A 244 -24.45 1.87 1.70
CA ALA A 244 -23.74 0.72 2.30
C ALA A 244 -23.77 0.77 3.83
N VAL A 245 -23.51 1.94 4.42
CA VAL A 245 -23.57 2.14 5.87
C VAL A 245 -25.01 1.96 6.38
N ALA A 246 -26.02 2.45 5.68
CA ALA A 246 -27.43 2.30 6.06
C ALA A 246 -27.86 0.82 6.08
N ILE A 247 -27.36 0.00 5.17
CA ILE A 247 -27.60 -1.45 5.13
C ILE A 247 -26.87 -2.17 6.28
N VAL A 248 -25.63 -1.77 6.56
CA VAL A 248 -24.79 -2.44 7.55
C VAL A 248 -25.13 -2.05 8.99
N ALA A 249 -25.56 -0.81 9.23
CA ALA A 249 -25.82 -0.30 10.58
C ALA A 249 -26.85 -1.12 11.40
N PRO A 250 -28.00 -1.59 10.84
CA PRO A 250 -28.95 -2.44 11.58
C PRO A 250 -28.34 -3.81 11.93
N VAL A 251 -27.51 -4.33 11.04
CA VAL A 251 -26.81 -5.61 11.22
C VAL A 251 -25.80 -5.51 12.35
N ALA A 252 -24.95 -4.47 12.32
CA ALA A 252 -23.99 -4.18 13.35
C ALA A 252 -24.63 -4.01 14.73
N GLY A 253 -25.84 -3.45 14.79
CA GLY A 253 -26.59 -3.26 16.03
C GLY A 253 -27.20 -4.53 16.64
N ARG A 254 -27.44 -5.58 15.83
CA ARG A 254 -28.07 -6.85 16.26
C ARG A 254 -27.07 -7.97 16.51
N ARG A 255 -25.86 -7.82 16.07
CA ARG A 255 -24.78 -8.82 16.19
C ARG A 255 -24.16 -8.77 17.59
N ASP A 256 -23.81 -9.93 18.16
CA ASP A 256 -23.04 -9.99 19.41
C ASP A 256 -21.61 -9.44 19.22
N VAL A 257 -21.05 -8.84 20.28
CA VAL A 257 -19.68 -8.34 20.25
C VAL A 257 -18.72 -9.50 19.96
N GLY A 258 -17.78 -9.30 19.06
CA GLY A 258 -16.84 -10.35 18.67
C GLY A 258 -17.37 -11.33 17.62
N ALA A 259 -18.69 -11.49 17.40
CA ALA A 259 -19.24 -12.32 16.34
C ALA A 259 -18.89 -11.77 14.94
N ALA A 260 -18.97 -12.57 13.89
CA ALA A 260 -18.83 -12.14 12.49
C ALA A 260 -19.85 -12.90 11.64
N TRP A 261 -20.28 -12.28 10.53
CA TRP A 261 -21.20 -12.97 9.62
C TRP A 261 -20.54 -14.19 8.98
N TRP A 262 -19.29 -14.09 8.62
CA TRP A 262 -18.51 -15.20 8.12
C TRP A 262 -17.84 -15.93 9.29
N HIS A 263 -18.62 -16.69 10.02
CA HIS A 263 -18.05 -17.65 10.97
C HIS A 263 -17.36 -18.75 10.17
N ARG A 264 -16.03 -18.80 10.22
CA ARG A 264 -15.37 -20.09 10.06
C ARG A 264 -15.89 -20.94 11.22
N SER A 265 -16.83 -21.87 10.94
CA SER A 265 -17.25 -22.80 11.96
C SER A 265 -16.00 -23.49 12.47
N ASP A 266 -15.74 -23.39 13.77
CA ASP A 266 -14.65 -24.10 14.48
C ASP A 266 -14.86 -25.63 14.48
N ARG A 267 -15.74 -26.17 13.62
CA ARG A 267 -15.86 -27.59 13.29
C ARG A 267 -14.68 -28.14 12.51
N GLY A 268 -13.64 -27.33 12.29
CA GLY A 268 -12.36 -27.80 11.79
C GLY A 268 -11.74 -28.75 12.78
N ARG A 269 -11.62 -30.06 12.42
CA ARG A 269 -10.73 -30.99 13.09
C ARG A 269 -9.48 -30.24 13.49
N LEU A 270 -9.16 -30.27 14.79
CA LEU A 270 -7.90 -29.78 15.30
C LEU A 270 -6.78 -30.39 14.42
N ARG A 271 -6.23 -29.61 13.51
CA ARG A 271 -5.05 -30.03 12.75
C ARG A 271 -3.85 -29.91 13.69
N ALA A 272 -3.84 -30.77 14.71
CA ALA A 272 -2.81 -30.82 15.74
C ALA A 272 -1.41 -30.97 15.15
N GLY A 273 -1.29 -31.61 13.98
CA GLY A 273 -0.01 -31.76 13.28
C GLY A 273 0.70 -30.46 12.90
N LEU A 274 -0.02 -29.32 12.79
CA LEU A 274 0.61 -28.00 12.54
C LEU A 274 0.98 -27.24 13.83
N LEU A 275 0.63 -27.79 15.00
CA LEU A 275 0.93 -27.20 16.32
C LEU A 275 2.12 -27.89 17.00
N THR A 276 2.70 -28.91 16.36
CA THR A 276 3.76 -29.76 16.95
C THR A 276 5.17 -29.15 16.88
N SER A 277 5.35 -28.05 16.15
CA SER A 277 6.65 -27.37 16.09
C SER A 277 6.49 -25.86 15.82
N PRO A 278 7.41 -24.99 16.30
CA PRO A 278 7.39 -23.55 16.03
C PRO A 278 7.31 -23.20 14.52
N TRP A 279 7.97 -23.99 13.69
CA TRP A 279 7.99 -23.81 12.22
C TRP A 279 6.63 -23.99 11.57
N ARG A 280 5.90 -25.05 11.94
CA ARG A 280 4.57 -25.32 11.42
C ARG A 280 3.54 -24.31 11.94
N PHE A 281 3.73 -23.87 13.17
CA PHE A 281 2.90 -22.82 13.77
C PHE A 281 3.10 -21.49 13.05
N ALA A 282 4.35 -21.05 12.87
CA ALA A 282 4.69 -19.82 12.17
C ALA A 282 4.13 -19.82 10.74
N TRP A 283 4.26 -20.92 10.00
CA TRP A 283 3.66 -21.07 8.68
C TRP A 283 2.14 -20.91 8.71
N ARG A 284 1.46 -21.59 9.63
CA ARG A 284 0.00 -21.53 9.75
C ARG A 284 -0.49 -20.11 10.07
N GLU A 285 0.19 -19.43 10.97
CA GLU A 285 -0.14 -18.07 11.39
C GLU A 285 0.06 -17.07 10.25
N LEU A 286 1.16 -17.18 9.53
CA LEU A 286 1.56 -16.24 8.50
C LEU A 286 1.02 -16.57 7.11
N ALA A 287 0.53 -17.79 6.88
CA ALA A 287 0.05 -18.25 5.57
C ALA A 287 -1.01 -17.32 4.95
N SER A 288 -1.95 -16.82 5.75
CA SER A 288 -2.97 -15.89 5.25
C SER A 288 -2.37 -14.57 4.74
N THR A 289 -1.35 -14.07 5.43
CA THR A 289 -0.64 -12.84 5.00
C THR A 289 0.16 -13.12 3.74
N ILE A 290 0.86 -14.25 3.68
CA ILE A 290 1.62 -14.66 2.49
C ILE A 290 0.69 -14.79 1.28
N VAL A 291 -0.46 -15.47 1.43
CA VAL A 291 -1.44 -15.61 0.33
C VAL A 291 -1.93 -14.26 -0.16
N VAL A 292 -2.24 -13.32 0.72
CA VAL A 292 -2.65 -11.96 0.33
C VAL A 292 -1.56 -11.27 -0.49
N TRP A 293 -0.29 -11.38 -0.07
CA TRP A 293 0.83 -10.82 -0.82
C TRP A 293 1.02 -11.51 -2.17
N LEU A 294 0.89 -12.83 -2.25
CA LEU A 294 0.98 -13.58 -3.51
C LEU A 294 -0.08 -13.11 -4.51
N VAL A 295 -1.33 -12.95 -4.04
CA VAL A 295 -2.43 -12.47 -4.90
C VAL A 295 -2.16 -11.03 -5.37
N ILE A 296 -1.82 -10.12 -4.44
CA ILE A 296 -1.55 -8.71 -4.79
C ILE A 296 -0.41 -8.61 -5.80
N THR A 297 0.73 -9.23 -5.51
CA THR A 297 1.92 -9.09 -6.36
C THR A 297 1.78 -9.84 -7.67
N GLY A 298 1.07 -10.97 -7.69
CA GLY A 298 0.74 -11.69 -8.92
C GLY A 298 -0.14 -10.86 -9.86
N VAL A 299 -1.19 -10.23 -9.32
CA VAL A 299 -2.08 -9.34 -10.10
C VAL A 299 -1.34 -8.07 -10.53
N VAL A 300 -0.54 -7.46 -9.66
CA VAL A 300 0.31 -6.31 -10.02
C VAL A 300 1.29 -6.69 -11.13
N GLY A 301 1.95 -7.84 -11.02
CA GLY A 301 2.84 -8.35 -12.06
C GLY A 301 2.13 -8.55 -13.39
N LEU A 302 0.91 -9.10 -13.37
CA LEU A 302 0.10 -9.30 -14.56
C LEU A 302 -0.27 -7.96 -15.23
N VAL A 303 -0.73 -6.98 -14.46
CA VAL A 303 -1.09 -5.65 -14.99
C VAL A 303 0.13 -4.94 -15.56
N ILE A 304 1.23 -4.96 -14.83
CA ILE A 304 2.50 -4.35 -15.28
C ILE A 304 3.00 -5.04 -16.55
N GLY A 305 2.97 -6.38 -16.59
CA GLY A 305 3.33 -7.14 -17.79
C GLY A 305 2.44 -6.80 -18.98
N TYR A 306 1.12 -6.67 -18.76
CA TYR A 306 0.17 -6.28 -19.80
C TYR A 306 0.47 -4.88 -20.38
N LEU A 307 0.97 -3.96 -19.57
CA LEU A 307 1.34 -2.61 -20.01
C LEU A 307 2.67 -2.55 -20.79
N ALA A 308 3.46 -3.61 -20.77
CA ALA A 308 4.81 -3.62 -21.35
C ALA A 308 4.82 -3.29 -22.85
N ASP A 309 3.93 -3.90 -23.64
CA ASP A 309 3.86 -3.64 -25.08
C ASP A 309 3.48 -2.20 -25.38
N ALA A 310 2.48 -1.67 -24.68
CA ALA A 310 2.01 -0.30 -24.85
C ALA A 310 3.11 0.73 -24.55
N LEU A 311 3.92 0.51 -23.51
CA LEU A 311 5.02 1.41 -23.17
C LEU A 311 6.17 1.29 -24.18
N VAL A 312 6.56 0.08 -24.52
CA VAL A 312 7.72 -0.18 -25.40
C VAL A 312 7.43 0.24 -26.85
N SER A 313 6.24 -0.07 -27.36
CA SER A 313 5.83 0.34 -28.71
C SER A 313 5.77 1.87 -28.84
N PHE A 314 5.19 2.55 -27.84
CA PHE A 314 5.20 4.00 -27.79
C PHE A 314 6.62 4.57 -27.69
N SER A 315 7.47 4.00 -26.82
CA SER A 315 8.86 4.43 -26.66
C SER A 315 9.67 4.34 -27.95
N ARG A 316 9.36 3.37 -28.80
CA ARG A 316 10.02 3.21 -30.11
C ARG A 316 9.47 4.15 -31.17
N SER A 317 8.19 4.51 -31.12
CA SER A 317 7.54 5.31 -32.14
C SER A 317 7.71 6.83 -31.96
N ASP A 318 7.94 7.30 -30.73
CA ASP A 318 8.01 8.73 -30.41
C ASP A 318 9.45 9.16 -30.06
N ARG A 319 10.06 9.95 -30.99
CA ARG A 319 11.43 10.48 -30.81
C ARG A 319 11.56 11.43 -29.62
N SER A 320 10.50 12.21 -29.32
CA SER A 320 10.51 13.16 -28.21
C SER A 320 10.52 12.41 -26.87
N PHE A 321 9.81 11.28 -26.81
CA PHE A 321 9.83 10.42 -25.64
C PHE A 321 11.19 9.73 -25.46
N GLN A 322 11.83 9.26 -26.55
CA GLN A 322 13.19 8.71 -26.50
C GLN A 322 14.19 9.74 -25.95
N ALA A 323 14.13 10.99 -26.41
CA ALA A 323 14.98 12.06 -25.91
C ALA A 323 14.73 12.36 -24.42
N LEU A 324 13.48 12.27 -23.97
CA LEU A 324 13.13 12.41 -22.56
C LEU A 324 13.69 11.28 -21.69
N LEU A 325 13.55 10.02 -22.14
CA LEU A 325 14.12 8.85 -21.47
C LEU A 325 15.64 8.93 -21.35
N ALA A 326 16.33 9.35 -22.42
CA ALA A 326 17.76 9.57 -22.42
C ALA A 326 18.19 10.65 -21.40
N ARG A 327 17.42 11.77 -21.34
CA ARG A 327 17.66 12.84 -20.36
C ARG A 327 17.48 12.40 -18.92
N TRP A 328 16.55 11.48 -18.67
CA TRP A 328 16.29 10.92 -17.34
C TRP A 328 17.18 9.72 -17.00
N HIS A 329 18.11 9.34 -17.90
CA HIS A 329 19.00 8.18 -17.75
C HIS A 329 18.25 6.84 -17.60
N VAL A 330 17.05 6.74 -18.17
CA VAL A 330 16.19 5.53 -18.18
C VAL A 330 15.97 5.03 -19.61
N ALA A 331 16.96 5.17 -20.48
CA ALA A 331 16.88 4.75 -21.88
C ALA A 331 16.54 3.26 -22.06
N GLU A 332 16.83 2.43 -21.08
CA GLU A 332 16.51 1.00 -21.05
C GLU A 332 14.99 0.71 -21.19
N LEU A 333 14.12 1.65 -20.82
CA LEU A 333 12.66 1.53 -20.95
C LEU A 333 12.18 1.42 -22.42
N VAL A 334 13.07 1.61 -23.41
CA VAL A 334 12.78 1.37 -24.85
C VAL A 334 12.67 -0.12 -25.16
N SER A 335 13.07 -1.00 -24.25
CA SER A 335 13.02 -2.45 -24.41
C SER A 335 12.14 -3.11 -23.33
N VAL A 336 11.50 -4.25 -23.68
CA VAL A 336 10.75 -5.05 -22.71
C VAL A 336 11.64 -5.51 -21.55
N ARG A 337 12.89 -5.84 -21.83
CA ARG A 337 13.86 -6.27 -20.79
C ARG A 337 14.18 -5.14 -19.82
N GLY A 338 14.44 -3.94 -20.32
CA GLY A 338 14.71 -2.78 -19.49
C GLY A 338 13.49 -2.37 -18.65
N TYR A 339 12.31 -2.35 -19.26
CA TYR A 339 11.06 -2.11 -18.55
C TYR A 339 10.85 -3.08 -17.38
N VAL A 340 10.98 -4.38 -17.63
CA VAL A 340 10.81 -5.41 -16.59
C VAL A 340 11.92 -5.32 -15.54
N GLY A 341 13.13 -4.93 -15.92
CA GLY A 341 14.24 -4.67 -14.99
C GLY A 341 13.95 -3.52 -14.03
N GLU A 342 13.42 -2.41 -14.54
CA GLU A 342 13.03 -1.25 -13.73
C GLU A 342 11.92 -1.60 -12.72
N ILE A 343 10.93 -2.39 -13.17
CA ILE A 343 9.88 -2.90 -12.30
C ILE A 343 10.43 -3.81 -11.19
N GLY A 344 11.49 -4.56 -11.47
CA GLY A 344 12.21 -5.36 -10.47
C GLY A 344 12.67 -4.54 -9.27
N THR A 345 13.07 -3.29 -9.48
CA THR A 345 13.48 -2.37 -8.40
C THR A 345 12.31 -1.97 -7.50
N PHE A 346 11.13 -1.70 -8.09
CA PHE A 346 9.90 -1.48 -7.31
C PHE A 346 9.49 -2.72 -6.52
N LEU A 347 9.63 -3.89 -7.12
CA LEU A 347 9.34 -5.15 -6.42
C LEU A 347 10.27 -5.36 -5.22
N ALA A 348 11.53 -4.95 -5.30
CA ALA A 348 12.48 -5.04 -4.19
C ALA A 348 11.99 -4.24 -2.96
N LEU A 349 11.44 -3.04 -3.17
CA LEU A 349 10.80 -2.26 -2.10
C LEU A 349 9.59 -3.00 -1.52
N GLY A 350 8.71 -3.52 -2.38
CA GLY A 350 7.55 -4.31 -1.96
C GLY A 350 7.94 -5.54 -1.13
N LEU A 351 8.97 -6.27 -1.56
CA LEU A 351 9.54 -7.40 -0.81
C LEU A 351 10.14 -6.97 0.53
N GLY A 352 10.77 -5.80 0.58
CA GLY A 352 11.26 -5.22 1.84
C GLY A 352 10.11 -4.99 2.84
N PHE A 353 9.02 -4.38 2.40
CA PHE A 353 7.82 -4.21 3.24
C PHE A 353 7.17 -5.52 3.64
N PHE A 354 7.13 -6.52 2.75
CA PHE A 354 6.66 -7.86 3.07
C PHE A 354 7.49 -8.47 4.20
N VAL A 355 8.81 -8.49 4.06
CA VAL A 355 9.73 -9.08 5.04
C VAL A 355 9.63 -8.36 6.39
N VAL A 356 9.69 -7.03 6.41
CA VAL A 356 9.53 -6.24 7.64
C VAL A 356 8.16 -6.51 8.27
N GLY A 357 7.08 -6.52 7.48
CA GLY A 357 5.72 -6.78 7.97
C GLY A 357 5.56 -8.15 8.62
N ILE A 358 6.19 -9.18 8.07
CA ILE A 358 6.16 -10.55 8.64
C ILE A 358 6.99 -10.61 9.93
N VAL A 359 8.25 -10.16 9.90
CA VAL A 359 9.18 -10.33 11.04
C VAL A 359 8.72 -9.51 12.25
N THR A 360 8.19 -8.31 12.03
CA THR A 360 7.72 -7.44 13.13
C THR A 360 6.46 -7.94 13.83
N THR A 361 5.76 -8.97 13.30
CA THR A 361 4.66 -9.63 14.03
C THR A 361 5.15 -10.23 15.33
N VAL A 362 6.38 -10.76 15.38
CA VAL A 362 6.99 -11.31 16.62
C VAL A 362 7.11 -10.22 17.70
N GLY A 363 7.52 -9.01 17.29
CA GLY A 363 7.61 -7.87 18.21
C GLY A 363 6.23 -7.45 18.76
N ALA A 364 5.22 -7.46 17.90
CA ALA A 364 3.84 -7.14 18.29
C ALA A 364 3.28 -8.20 19.27
N ASP A 365 3.58 -9.48 19.05
CA ASP A 365 3.17 -10.57 19.93
C ASP A 365 3.90 -10.52 21.29
N ALA A 366 5.19 -10.15 21.28
CA ALA A 366 5.96 -9.93 22.51
C ALA A 366 5.36 -8.78 23.33
N VAL A 367 5.10 -7.63 22.72
CA VAL A 367 4.54 -6.45 23.39
C VAL A 367 3.09 -6.68 23.90
N SER A 368 2.31 -7.53 23.21
CA SER A 368 0.92 -7.84 23.61
C SER A 368 0.81 -8.99 24.62
N GLY A 369 1.92 -9.61 25.07
CA GLY A 369 1.94 -10.76 25.97
C GLY A 369 1.51 -12.09 25.32
N ARG A 370 1.13 -12.10 24.04
CA ARG A 370 0.71 -13.33 23.34
C ARG A 370 1.84 -14.35 23.20
N LEU A 371 3.08 -13.89 23.25
CA LEU A 371 4.25 -14.76 23.15
C LEU A 371 4.45 -15.63 24.40
N GLU A 372 3.89 -15.24 25.54
CA GLU A 372 4.01 -15.99 26.80
C GLU A 372 3.33 -17.36 26.72
N ILE A 373 2.23 -17.49 25.98
CA ILE A 373 1.49 -18.75 25.87
C ILE A 373 2.32 -19.84 25.18
N PRO A 374 2.89 -19.65 23.98
CA PRO A 374 3.73 -20.68 23.35
C PRO A 374 5.05 -20.89 24.09
N LEU A 375 5.62 -19.86 24.71
CA LEU A 375 6.85 -20.02 25.50
C LEU A 375 6.63 -20.84 26.77
N GLY A 376 5.49 -20.63 27.45
CA GLY A 376 5.08 -21.45 28.60
C GLY A 376 4.85 -22.92 28.25
N ASN A 377 4.56 -23.24 26.99
CA ASN A 377 4.41 -24.60 26.47
C ASN A 377 5.73 -25.20 25.91
N GLY A 378 6.88 -24.63 26.24
CA GLY A 378 8.20 -25.18 25.89
C GLY A 378 8.75 -24.73 24.53
N ALA A 379 8.13 -23.78 23.84
CA ALA A 379 8.70 -23.19 22.64
C ALA A 379 9.89 -22.29 23.03
N GLY A 380 11.07 -22.53 22.46
CA GLY A 380 12.24 -21.68 22.69
C GLY A 380 12.11 -20.33 21.98
N ARG A 381 12.48 -19.21 22.62
CA ARG A 381 12.51 -17.87 22.01
C ARG A 381 13.33 -17.83 20.72
N ARG A 382 14.47 -18.52 20.69
CA ARG A 382 15.33 -18.65 19.50
C ARG A 382 14.57 -19.27 18.33
N SER A 383 13.92 -20.41 18.57
CA SER A 383 13.18 -21.13 17.52
C SER A 383 11.98 -20.34 17.02
N TRP A 384 11.38 -19.49 17.87
CA TRP A 384 10.26 -18.64 17.49
C TRP A 384 10.66 -17.57 16.49
N LEU A 385 11.67 -16.75 16.80
CA LEU A 385 12.17 -15.71 15.88
C LEU A 385 12.74 -16.33 14.60
N LEU A 386 13.54 -17.38 14.74
CA LEU A 386 14.16 -18.05 13.59
C LEU A 386 13.13 -18.68 12.64
N SER A 387 12.07 -19.32 13.18
CA SER A 387 11.01 -19.89 12.36
C SER A 387 10.26 -18.79 11.58
N THR A 388 9.99 -17.65 12.19
CA THR A 388 9.38 -16.50 11.51
C THR A 388 10.28 -15.95 10.40
N CYS A 389 11.59 -15.82 10.66
CA CYS A 389 12.56 -15.37 9.65
C CYS A 389 12.63 -16.33 8.44
N VAL A 390 12.62 -17.64 8.66
CA VAL A 390 12.64 -18.62 7.57
C VAL A 390 11.33 -18.60 6.79
N VAL A 391 10.19 -18.49 7.46
CA VAL A 391 8.88 -18.34 6.79
C VAL A 391 8.82 -17.03 5.98
N ALA A 392 9.39 -15.94 6.49
CA ALA A 392 9.49 -14.68 5.77
C ALA A 392 10.37 -14.80 4.51
N ALA A 393 11.53 -15.45 4.62
CA ALA A 393 12.43 -15.69 3.49
C ALA A 393 11.78 -16.57 2.42
N GLY A 394 11.16 -17.70 2.82
CA GLY A 394 10.42 -18.58 1.92
C GLY A 394 9.23 -17.87 1.26
N GLY A 395 8.51 -17.06 2.02
CA GLY A 395 7.43 -16.21 1.52
C GLY A 395 7.91 -15.20 0.48
N ALA A 396 9.07 -14.55 0.70
CA ALA A 396 9.66 -13.60 -0.24
C ALA A 396 10.01 -14.27 -1.58
N VAL A 397 10.55 -15.50 -1.53
CA VAL A 397 10.83 -16.30 -2.74
C VAL A 397 9.53 -16.63 -3.48
N LEU A 398 8.48 -17.04 -2.77
CA LEU A 398 7.17 -17.31 -3.39
C LEU A 398 6.56 -16.04 -4.01
N VAL A 399 6.67 -14.89 -3.35
CA VAL A 399 6.21 -13.60 -3.88
C VAL A 399 6.95 -13.26 -5.16
N ALA A 400 8.28 -13.37 -5.19
CA ALA A 400 9.07 -13.13 -6.40
C ALA A 400 8.66 -14.07 -7.55
N LEU A 401 8.46 -15.37 -7.27
CA LEU A 401 8.05 -16.35 -8.25
C LEU A 401 6.66 -16.07 -8.84
N VAL A 402 5.67 -15.80 -7.99
CA VAL A 402 4.30 -15.51 -8.43
C VAL A 402 4.26 -14.20 -9.22
N THR A 403 5.06 -13.19 -8.84
CA THR A 403 5.19 -11.96 -9.61
C THR A 403 5.83 -12.21 -10.98
N ALA A 404 6.85 -13.09 -11.07
CA ALA A 404 7.44 -13.49 -12.34
C ALA A 404 6.42 -14.12 -13.29
N VAL A 405 5.58 -15.04 -12.76
CA VAL A 405 4.48 -15.65 -13.51
C VAL A 405 3.49 -14.57 -13.97
N GLY A 406 3.10 -13.66 -13.09
CA GLY A 406 2.21 -12.54 -13.42
C GLY A 406 2.77 -11.69 -14.56
N ILE A 407 4.01 -11.24 -14.46
CA ILE A 407 4.68 -10.44 -15.50
C ILE A 407 4.74 -11.22 -16.82
N TRP A 408 5.15 -12.48 -16.80
CA TRP A 408 5.26 -13.31 -17.99
C TRP A 408 3.93 -13.51 -18.71
N VAL A 409 2.87 -13.83 -17.97
CA VAL A 409 1.50 -13.96 -18.49
C VAL A 409 1.00 -12.62 -19.01
N GLY A 410 1.23 -11.53 -18.27
CA GLY A 410 0.83 -10.17 -18.67
C GLY A 410 1.49 -9.75 -19.98
N VAL A 411 2.82 -9.90 -20.12
CA VAL A 411 3.55 -9.60 -21.35
C VAL A 411 3.07 -10.48 -22.51
N GLY A 412 2.87 -11.77 -22.29
CA GLY A 412 2.33 -12.66 -23.33
C GLY A 412 0.93 -12.28 -23.80
N SER A 413 0.09 -11.75 -22.90
CA SER A 413 -1.28 -11.29 -23.23
C SER A 413 -1.31 -9.93 -23.96
N SER A 414 -0.24 -9.13 -23.87
CA SER A 414 -0.13 -7.84 -24.56
C SER A 414 0.35 -7.94 -26.00
N GLY A 415 0.88 -9.09 -26.42
CA GLY A 415 1.50 -9.29 -27.74
C GLY A 415 3.01 -9.08 -27.77
N ALA A 416 3.63 -8.63 -26.67
CA ALA A 416 5.07 -8.53 -26.53
C ALA A 416 5.70 -9.91 -26.22
N ALA A 417 7.00 -10.05 -26.50
CA ALA A 417 7.74 -11.29 -26.24
C ALA A 417 8.67 -11.14 -25.03
N LEU A 418 8.46 -11.97 -24.02
CA LEU A 418 9.35 -12.14 -22.88
C LEU A 418 9.39 -13.62 -22.50
N SER A 419 10.60 -14.21 -22.41
CA SER A 419 10.72 -15.57 -21.91
C SER A 419 10.58 -15.62 -20.38
N PHE A 420 10.00 -16.70 -19.83
CA PHE A 420 9.84 -16.87 -18.40
C PHE A 420 11.17 -16.75 -17.61
N PRO A 421 12.30 -17.30 -18.06
CA PRO A 421 13.59 -17.11 -17.37
C PRO A 421 14.00 -15.65 -17.21
N LEU A 422 13.68 -14.76 -18.16
CA LEU A 422 13.96 -13.34 -18.06
C LEU A 422 13.06 -12.63 -17.04
N ALA A 423 11.78 -12.97 -17.02
CA ALA A 423 10.85 -12.47 -15.98
C ALA A 423 11.30 -12.94 -14.59
N LEU A 424 11.70 -14.22 -14.47
CA LEU A 424 12.21 -14.78 -13.22
C LEU A 424 13.52 -14.11 -12.79
N ALA A 425 14.43 -13.84 -13.71
CA ALA A 425 15.69 -13.15 -13.41
C ALA A 425 15.45 -11.75 -12.83
N ALA A 426 14.52 -10.99 -13.40
CA ALA A 426 14.16 -9.66 -12.89
C ALA A 426 13.58 -9.71 -11.47
N THR A 427 12.64 -10.62 -11.23
CA THR A 427 12.00 -10.74 -9.90
C THR A 427 12.92 -11.40 -8.87
N ALA A 428 13.77 -12.34 -9.27
CA ALA A 428 14.80 -12.93 -8.41
C ALA A 428 15.87 -11.89 -8.00
N ASN A 429 16.20 -10.95 -8.89
CA ASN A 429 17.10 -9.85 -8.54
C ASN A 429 16.54 -8.94 -7.44
N ALA A 430 15.22 -8.81 -7.35
CA ALA A 430 14.57 -8.09 -6.25
C ALA A 430 14.82 -8.73 -4.87
N LEU A 431 15.17 -10.02 -4.82
CA LEU A 431 15.56 -10.72 -3.60
C LEU A 431 16.98 -10.35 -3.11
N THR A 432 17.79 -9.66 -3.90
CA THR A 432 19.16 -9.26 -3.49
C THR A 432 19.18 -8.52 -2.17
N THR A 433 18.21 -7.62 -1.95
CA THR A 433 18.12 -6.81 -0.73
C THR A 433 17.42 -7.54 0.43
N ALA A 434 16.62 -8.56 0.14
CA ALA A 434 15.74 -9.22 1.11
C ALA A 434 16.47 -9.85 2.32
N PRO A 435 17.64 -10.52 2.18
CA PRO A 435 18.36 -11.09 3.32
C PRO A 435 18.84 -10.01 4.32
N LEU A 436 19.36 -8.90 3.81
CA LEU A 436 19.81 -7.80 4.66
C LEU A 436 18.62 -7.14 5.38
N VAL A 437 17.51 -6.89 4.66
CA VAL A 437 16.27 -6.38 5.26
C VAL A 437 15.75 -7.34 6.34
N LEU A 438 15.81 -8.65 6.09
CA LEU A 438 15.41 -9.68 7.05
C LEU A 438 16.23 -9.59 8.34
N GLY A 439 17.56 -9.49 8.20
CA GLY A 439 18.47 -9.36 9.34
C GLY A 439 18.24 -8.08 10.14
N VAL A 440 18.11 -6.95 9.46
CA VAL A 440 17.82 -5.66 10.09
C VAL A 440 16.43 -5.67 10.76
N ALA A 441 15.44 -6.32 10.16
CA ALA A 441 14.11 -6.47 10.76
C ALA A 441 14.15 -7.33 12.04
N ALA A 442 14.91 -8.43 12.01
CA ALA A 442 15.11 -9.27 13.20
C ALA A 442 15.81 -8.52 14.34
N LEU A 443 16.87 -7.74 14.04
CA LEU A 443 17.54 -6.88 15.01
C LEU A 443 16.61 -5.80 15.57
N GLY A 444 15.80 -5.18 14.72
CA GLY A 444 14.80 -4.18 15.13
C GLY A 444 13.78 -4.76 16.11
N VAL A 445 13.32 -5.98 15.87
CA VAL A 445 12.40 -6.69 16.78
C VAL A 445 13.08 -7.01 18.12
N ALA A 446 14.36 -7.41 18.09
CA ALA A 446 15.10 -7.71 19.31
C ALA A 446 15.40 -6.45 20.16
N ALA A 447 15.67 -5.30 19.50
CA ALA A 447 16.08 -4.07 20.16
C ALA A 447 14.91 -3.16 20.55
N VAL A 448 13.94 -2.94 19.64
CA VAL A 448 12.87 -1.94 19.79
C VAL A 448 11.52 -2.45 19.27
N PRO A 449 10.96 -3.53 19.83
CA PRO A 449 9.80 -4.24 19.27
C PRO A 449 8.57 -3.35 19.07
N ARG A 450 8.39 -2.29 19.90
CA ARG A 450 7.23 -1.39 19.85
C ARG A 450 7.18 -0.51 18.60
N VAL A 451 8.32 -0.12 18.07
CA VAL A 451 8.43 0.84 16.95
C VAL A 451 9.09 0.25 15.70
N ALA A 452 9.60 -0.98 15.79
CA ALA A 452 10.37 -1.63 14.72
C ALA A 452 9.68 -1.55 13.35
N GLN A 453 8.38 -1.83 13.27
CA GLN A 453 7.64 -1.82 12.00
C GLN A 453 7.63 -0.43 11.35
N VAL A 454 7.35 0.61 12.13
CA VAL A 454 7.23 1.99 11.60
C VAL A 454 8.60 2.54 11.22
N THR A 455 9.60 2.35 12.08
CA THR A 455 10.99 2.82 11.83
C THR A 455 11.60 2.14 10.61
N LEU A 456 11.50 0.82 10.54
CA LEU A 456 12.10 0.06 9.43
C LEU A 456 11.35 0.30 8.12
N GLY A 457 10.02 0.37 8.15
CA GLY A 457 9.23 0.76 6.98
C GLY A 457 9.59 2.16 6.47
N GLY A 458 9.77 3.12 7.37
CA GLY A 458 10.24 4.47 7.04
C GLY A 458 11.64 4.48 6.43
N LEU A 459 12.58 3.72 7.00
CA LEU A 459 13.95 3.59 6.47
C LEU A 459 13.98 2.97 5.08
N LEU A 460 13.16 1.93 4.82
CA LEU A 460 13.05 1.33 3.48
C LEU A 460 12.51 2.35 2.46
N ALA A 461 11.47 3.10 2.82
CA ALA A 461 10.91 4.13 1.95
C ALA A 461 11.93 5.24 1.66
N LEU A 462 12.66 5.72 2.67
CA LEU A 462 13.71 6.72 2.51
C LEU A 462 14.86 6.20 1.65
N SER A 463 15.32 4.97 1.88
CA SER A 463 16.36 4.35 1.08
C SER A 463 15.95 4.20 -0.39
N TYR A 464 14.68 3.88 -0.66
CA TYR A 464 14.17 3.82 -2.03
C TYR A 464 14.10 5.22 -2.68
N LEU A 465 13.62 6.22 -1.94
CA LEU A 465 13.57 7.60 -2.43
C LEU A 465 14.98 8.14 -2.73
N ASP A 466 15.95 7.79 -1.90
CA ASP A 466 17.35 8.12 -2.12
C ASP A 466 17.89 7.48 -3.41
N ALA A 467 17.68 6.18 -3.62
CA ALA A 467 18.08 5.51 -4.87
C ALA A 467 17.42 6.12 -6.10
N ALA A 468 16.12 6.49 -6.00
CA ALA A 468 15.36 7.01 -7.13
C ALA A 468 15.65 8.48 -7.45
N LEU A 469 15.87 9.31 -6.43
CA LEU A 469 15.99 10.78 -6.58
C LEU A 469 17.40 11.28 -6.39
N GLY A 470 18.22 10.60 -5.59
CA GLY A 470 19.57 11.06 -5.24
C GLY A 470 20.46 11.37 -6.44
N PRO A 471 20.58 10.46 -7.43
CA PRO A 471 21.35 10.72 -8.65
C PRO A 471 20.80 11.90 -9.46
N ALA A 472 19.47 12.01 -9.59
CA ALA A 472 18.82 13.09 -10.34
C ALA A 472 18.96 14.47 -9.67
N LEU A 473 19.00 14.49 -8.33
CA LEU A 473 19.16 15.70 -7.52
C LEU A 473 20.63 16.02 -7.17
N HIS A 474 21.57 15.23 -7.71
CA HIS A 474 23.01 15.39 -7.46
C HIS A 474 23.36 15.35 -5.96
N TRP A 475 22.71 14.48 -5.19
CA TRP A 475 23.02 14.31 -3.77
C TRP A 475 24.48 13.85 -3.58
N PRO A 476 25.11 14.14 -2.43
CA PRO A 476 26.46 13.68 -2.13
C PRO A 476 26.55 12.16 -2.30
N LYS A 477 27.63 11.69 -2.95
CA LYS A 477 27.83 10.27 -3.24
C LYS A 477 27.66 9.37 -2.00
N ALA A 478 28.14 9.83 -0.84
CA ALA A 478 28.02 9.09 0.41
C ALA A 478 26.56 8.84 0.82
N VAL A 479 25.62 9.73 0.47
CA VAL A 479 24.19 9.55 0.74
C VAL A 479 23.62 8.51 -0.22
N VAL A 480 23.89 8.64 -1.51
CA VAL A 480 23.41 7.71 -2.54
C VAL A 480 23.97 6.29 -2.32
N ASP A 481 25.25 6.18 -1.96
CA ASP A 481 25.90 4.90 -1.65
C ASP A 481 25.35 4.27 -0.35
N ALA A 482 24.71 5.03 0.53
CA ALA A 482 24.05 4.50 1.74
C ALA A 482 22.69 3.83 1.41
N SER A 483 22.14 4.06 0.23
CA SER A 483 20.88 3.46 -0.17
C SER A 483 21.01 1.96 -0.44
N LEU A 484 20.17 1.17 0.22
CA LEU A 484 20.07 -0.27 -0.01
C LEU A 484 19.68 -0.59 -1.46
N TYR A 485 18.80 0.20 -2.04
CA TYR A 485 18.24 -0.04 -3.38
C TYR A 485 19.13 0.49 -4.52
N TYR A 486 20.12 1.32 -4.22
CA TYR A 486 21.12 1.77 -5.19
C TYR A 486 21.92 0.60 -5.78
N TYR A 487 22.08 -0.47 -5.00
CA TYR A 487 22.78 -1.69 -5.42
C TYR A 487 21.91 -2.70 -6.18
N ALA A 488 20.61 -2.43 -6.31
CA ALA A 488 19.71 -3.26 -7.11
C ALA A 488 19.90 -2.93 -8.59
N ARG A 489 20.63 -3.78 -9.32
CA ARG A 489 20.87 -3.60 -10.76
C ARG A 489 19.62 -3.86 -11.59
N LEU A 490 19.56 -3.31 -12.80
CA LEU A 490 18.46 -3.48 -13.75
C LEU A 490 18.54 -4.84 -14.48
N VAL A 491 18.42 -5.93 -13.74
CA VAL A 491 18.35 -7.28 -14.33
C VAL A 491 16.95 -7.48 -14.94
N PRO A 492 16.82 -7.98 -16.20
CA PRO A 492 17.80 -8.72 -17.01
C PRO A 492 18.58 -7.89 -18.05
N SER A 493 18.48 -6.57 -18.07
CA SER A 493 19.26 -5.75 -19.01
C SER A 493 20.75 -5.75 -18.69
N VAL A 494 21.07 -5.82 -17.40
CA VAL A 494 22.44 -5.87 -16.88
C VAL A 494 22.62 -7.19 -16.10
N ALA A 495 23.82 -7.73 -16.08
CA ALA A 495 24.12 -8.93 -15.29
C ALA A 495 23.98 -8.68 -13.78
N PRO A 496 23.51 -9.66 -12.99
CA PRO A 496 23.46 -9.57 -11.54
C PRO A 496 24.83 -9.30 -10.92
N ASP A 497 24.87 -8.52 -9.86
CA ASP A 497 26.08 -8.32 -9.05
C ASP A 497 26.16 -9.39 -7.96
N TRP A 498 26.77 -10.49 -8.29
CA TRP A 498 26.91 -11.63 -7.37
C TRP A 498 27.71 -11.30 -6.11
N ALA A 499 28.63 -10.32 -6.17
CA ALA A 499 29.37 -9.87 -5.01
C ALA A 499 28.42 -9.17 -4.02
N THR A 500 27.60 -8.25 -4.48
CA THR A 500 26.57 -7.59 -3.65
C THR A 500 25.56 -8.58 -3.10
N VAL A 501 25.08 -9.54 -3.92
CA VAL A 501 24.17 -10.61 -3.46
C VAL A 501 24.80 -11.41 -2.32
N ALA A 502 26.05 -11.84 -2.47
CA ALA A 502 26.77 -12.61 -1.44
C ALA A 502 26.96 -11.79 -0.16
N TRP A 503 27.36 -10.52 -0.27
CA TRP A 503 27.53 -9.64 0.89
C TRP A 503 26.23 -9.39 1.66
N PHE A 504 25.15 -9.08 0.97
CA PHE A 504 23.86 -8.86 1.62
C PHE A 504 23.30 -10.13 2.24
N ALA A 505 23.52 -11.29 1.60
CA ALA A 505 23.17 -12.58 2.19
C ALA A 505 23.99 -12.87 3.45
N ALA A 506 25.31 -12.68 3.41
CA ALA A 506 26.19 -12.93 4.55
C ALA A 506 25.86 -12.01 5.74
N LEU A 507 25.71 -10.69 5.50
CA LEU A 507 25.34 -9.73 6.52
C LEU A 507 23.94 -9.99 7.08
N GLY A 508 22.99 -10.37 6.22
CA GLY A 508 21.63 -10.72 6.62
C GLY A 508 21.60 -11.95 7.54
N VAL A 509 22.30 -13.02 7.16
CA VAL A 509 22.40 -14.23 7.99
C VAL A 509 23.07 -13.93 9.34
N LEU A 510 24.17 -13.18 9.34
CA LEU A 510 24.85 -12.75 10.57
C LEU A 510 23.91 -11.93 11.47
N ALA A 511 23.20 -10.98 10.90
CA ALA A 511 22.24 -10.14 11.63
C ALA A 511 21.09 -10.96 12.23
N VAL A 512 20.54 -11.94 11.49
CA VAL A 512 19.53 -12.88 12.02
C VAL A 512 20.10 -13.70 13.18
N ALA A 513 21.34 -14.21 13.06
CA ALA A 513 21.98 -14.98 14.14
C ALA A 513 22.15 -14.12 15.40
N VAL A 514 22.69 -12.90 15.27
CA VAL A 514 22.85 -11.95 16.39
C VAL A 514 21.49 -11.60 17.00
N ALA A 515 20.49 -11.27 16.16
CA ALA A 515 19.14 -10.94 16.61
C ALA A 515 18.51 -12.09 17.41
N THR A 516 18.69 -13.32 16.94
CA THR A 516 18.12 -14.52 17.57
C THR A 516 18.74 -14.75 18.96
N GLU A 517 20.06 -14.57 19.12
CA GLU A 517 20.73 -14.66 20.41
C GLU A 517 20.35 -13.51 21.35
N TRP A 518 20.22 -12.29 20.82
CA TRP A 518 19.79 -11.13 21.59
C TRP A 518 18.35 -11.32 22.10
N PHE A 519 17.42 -11.67 21.20
CA PHE A 519 16.02 -11.92 21.55
C PHE A 519 15.84 -13.03 22.57
N ALA A 520 16.71 -14.05 22.55
CA ALA A 520 16.69 -15.13 23.53
C ALA A 520 17.04 -14.66 24.95
N ARG A 521 17.89 -13.62 25.06
CA ARG A 521 18.41 -13.10 26.34
C ARG A 521 17.68 -11.87 26.84
N ALA A 522 16.91 -11.20 25.97
CA ALA A 522 16.20 -9.96 26.31
C ALA A 522 15.06 -10.24 27.30
N ASP A 523 14.98 -9.43 28.35
CA ASP A 523 13.79 -9.39 29.20
C ASP A 523 12.66 -8.68 28.45
N LEU A 524 11.60 -9.44 28.13
CA LEU A 524 10.43 -8.92 27.41
C LEU A 524 9.46 -8.15 28.32
N ALA A 525 9.78 -8.03 29.60
CA ALA A 525 8.99 -7.36 30.65
C ALA A 525 9.43 -5.90 30.85
N GLY A 526 9.47 -5.11 29.76
CA GLY A 526 9.78 -3.68 29.83
C GLY A 526 8.70 -2.81 29.14
#